data_3923a24d9c64229e46a94ca9dabc37f9
#
_entry.id   3923a24d9c64229e46a94ca9dabc37f9
#
_cell.length_a   1.000
_cell.length_b   1.000
_cell.length_c   1.000
_cell.angle_alpha   90.00
_cell.angle_beta   90.00
_cell.angle_gamma   90.00
#
_symmetry.space_group_name_H-M   'P 1'
#
loop_
_entity.id
_entity.type
_entity.pdbx_description
1 polymer ?
#
loop_
_entity_poly.entity_id
_entity_poly.type
_entity_poly.pdbx_seq_one_letter_code
_entity_poly.pdbx_strand_id
1 'polypeptide(L)'
;NVDGMRMSVALTYLSIARHRLNLTIRGEVFVRKVRFDDRKAIGVQVESQGDIFNLDAEEIILCGGAINSPQLLMLSGIGPEQALKDLDIDLVKDLPGVGKNLRDHPSAFLLFESCMDQVGDDPKAQQVGMRFTTPGSDIRNDMQMSPIFMTSEHRPDTIPLDPDKNYLGFSVALQKALSNGEITLKSSDPTEHPTLFYNYLDHPEDLRRMREA
;
A
#
# COMPACT_ATOMS: atom_id res chain seq x y z
N ASN A 1 -12.96 -13.23 -9.83
CA ASN A 1 -14.06 -12.42 -10.33
C ASN A 1 -15.29 -13.33 -10.54
N VAL A 2 -16.47 -12.85 -10.21
CA VAL A 2 -17.76 -13.51 -10.49
C VAL A 2 -18.56 -12.53 -11.34
N ASP A 3 -19.02 -12.99 -12.49
CA ASP A 3 -19.77 -12.16 -13.45
C ASP A 3 -19.12 -10.80 -13.77
N GLY A 4 -17.79 -10.81 -13.95
CA GLY A 4 -17.00 -9.61 -14.21
C GLY A 4 -16.71 -8.74 -12.97
N MET A 5 -17.34 -8.98 -11.84
CA MET A 5 -17.16 -8.22 -10.60
C MET A 5 -15.98 -8.75 -9.79
N ARG A 6 -15.09 -7.85 -9.35
CA ARG A 6 -14.01 -8.19 -8.43
C ARG A 6 -14.58 -8.48 -7.03
N MET A 7 -14.44 -9.72 -6.59
CA MET A 7 -14.88 -10.15 -5.26
C MET A 7 -13.91 -9.67 -4.18
N SER A 8 -14.16 -8.45 -3.69
CA SER A 8 -13.40 -7.87 -2.58
C SER A 8 -13.80 -8.49 -1.24
N VAL A 9 -12.98 -8.28 -0.19
CA VAL A 9 -13.31 -8.68 1.19
C VAL A 9 -14.64 -8.08 1.66
N ALA A 10 -14.97 -6.87 1.20
CA ALA A 10 -16.25 -6.23 1.52
C ALA A 10 -17.45 -7.00 0.97
N LEU A 11 -17.33 -7.54 -0.26
CA LEU A 11 -18.40 -8.30 -0.92
C LEU A 11 -18.48 -9.77 -0.46
N THR A 12 -17.41 -10.31 0.07
CA THR A 12 -17.35 -11.70 0.51
C THR A 12 -17.54 -11.82 2.03
N TYR A 13 -16.48 -11.59 2.81
CA TYR A 13 -16.49 -11.80 4.25
C TYR A 13 -17.38 -10.79 4.99
N LEU A 14 -17.24 -9.50 4.65
CA LEU A 14 -17.95 -8.45 5.39
C LEU A 14 -19.45 -8.47 5.11
N SER A 15 -19.89 -8.71 3.88
CA SER A 15 -21.31 -8.80 3.55
C SER A 15 -22.03 -9.89 4.36
N ILE A 16 -21.35 -11.03 4.56
CA ILE A 16 -21.90 -12.15 5.35
C ILE A 16 -21.86 -11.85 6.85
N ALA A 17 -20.79 -11.19 7.33
CA ALA A 17 -20.60 -10.93 8.74
C ALA A 17 -21.39 -9.72 9.27
N ARG A 18 -21.79 -8.80 8.40
CA ARG A 18 -22.39 -7.49 8.75
C ARG A 18 -23.62 -7.57 9.65
N HIS A 19 -24.35 -8.68 9.60
CA HIS A 19 -25.57 -8.89 10.38
C HIS A 19 -25.33 -9.46 11.78
N ARG A 20 -24.07 -9.73 12.14
CA ARG A 20 -23.73 -10.25 13.47
C ARG A 20 -23.93 -9.17 14.53
N LEU A 21 -24.65 -9.50 15.60
CA LEU A 21 -24.92 -8.56 16.70
C LEU A 21 -23.65 -8.15 17.49
N ASN A 22 -22.62 -8.97 17.44
CA ASN A 22 -21.33 -8.70 18.08
C ASN A 22 -20.32 -8.01 17.14
N LEU A 23 -20.74 -7.51 15.98
CA LEU A 23 -19.91 -6.78 15.04
C LEU A 23 -20.44 -5.37 14.84
N THR A 24 -19.64 -4.38 15.20
CA THR A 24 -19.91 -2.98 14.90
C THR A 24 -18.89 -2.47 13.87
N ILE A 25 -19.38 -1.93 12.76
CA ILE A 25 -18.54 -1.34 11.70
C ILE A 25 -18.86 0.15 11.66
N ARG A 26 -17.84 0.97 11.87
CA ARG A 26 -17.96 2.42 11.81
C ARG A 26 -17.05 2.95 10.70
N GLY A 27 -17.65 3.55 9.68
CA GLY A 27 -16.95 4.37 8.69
C GLY A 27 -16.75 5.80 9.19
N GLU A 28 -15.96 6.58 8.45
CA GLU A 28 -15.72 8.00 8.75
C GLU A 28 -15.18 8.25 10.16
N VAL A 29 -14.37 7.31 10.65
CA VAL A 29 -13.67 7.38 11.92
C VAL A 29 -12.18 7.29 11.66
N PHE A 30 -11.47 8.37 11.96
CA PHE A 30 -10.03 8.46 11.82
C PHE A 30 -9.35 8.07 13.14
N VAL A 31 -8.48 7.06 13.11
CA VAL A 31 -7.73 6.63 14.29
C VAL A 31 -6.45 7.47 14.40
N ARG A 32 -6.36 8.30 15.43
CA ARG A 32 -5.26 9.22 15.65
C ARG A 32 -4.04 8.56 16.31
N LYS A 33 -4.29 7.76 17.35
CA LYS A 33 -3.26 6.99 18.07
C LYS A 33 -3.86 5.85 18.89
N VAL A 34 -3.03 4.86 19.18
CA VAL A 34 -3.29 3.84 20.21
C VAL A 34 -3.00 4.46 21.57
N ARG A 35 -3.85 4.19 22.55
CA ARG A 35 -3.70 4.63 23.93
C ARG A 35 -3.07 3.53 24.77
N PHE A 36 -2.15 3.93 25.63
CA PHE A 36 -1.43 3.04 26.52
C PHE A 36 -1.62 3.43 27.98
N ASP A 37 -1.64 2.44 28.86
CA ASP A 37 -1.41 2.56 30.30
C ASP A 37 -0.10 1.80 30.57
N ASP A 38 0.96 2.55 30.86
CA ASP A 38 2.35 2.07 30.81
C ASP A 38 2.65 1.40 29.43
N ARG A 39 2.76 0.10 29.37
CA ARG A 39 3.02 -0.69 28.14
C ARG A 39 1.84 -1.49 27.66
N LYS A 40 0.69 -1.39 28.30
CA LYS A 40 -0.52 -2.08 27.93
C LYS A 40 -1.39 -1.19 27.04
N ALA A 41 -1.70 -1.65 25.84
CA ALA A 41 -2.68 -0.99 25.01
C ALA A 41 -4.07 -1.11 25.64
N ILE A 42 -4.77 0.01 25.79
CA ILE A 42 -6.07 0.10 26.49
C ILE A 42 -7.19 0.62 25.58
N GLY A 43 -6.88 1.04 24.36
CA GLY A 43 -7.86 1.61 23.45
C GLY A 43 -7.22 2.45 22.37
N VAL A 44 -8.05 3.20 21.67
CA VAL A 44 -7.63 4.13 20.63
C VAL A 44 -8.23 5.51 20.85
N GLN A 45 -7.54 6.55 20.43
CA GLN A 45 -8.09 7.89 20.25
C GLN A 45 -8.51 8.03 18.81
N VAL A 46 -9.73 8.47 18.59
CA VAL A 46 -10.34 8.61 17.27
C VAL A 46 -10.93 9.98 17.06
N GLU A 47 -11.09 10.34 15.80
CA GLU A 47 -11.79 11.54 15.38
C GLU A 47 -12.92 11.16 14.41
N SER A 48 -14.09 11.75 14.59
CA SER A 48 -15.22 11.60 13.69
C SER A 48 -16.05 12.89 13.69
N GLN A 49 -16.35 13.42 12.52
CA GLN A 49 -17.13 14.64 12.34
C GLN A 49 -16.58 15.86 13.12
N GLY A 50 -15.26 15.91 13.33
CA GLY A 50 -14.57 16.98 14.07
C GLY A 50 -14.46 16.74 15.59
N ASP A 51 -15.14 15.74 16.14
CA ASP A 51 -15.03 15.38 17.54
C ASP A 51 -13.93 14.35 17.77
N ILE A 52 -13.09 14.58 18.78
CA ILE A 52 -12.03 13.65 19.21
C ILE A 52 -12.49 12.96 20.51
N PHE A 53 -12.49 11.64 20.52
CA PHE A 53 -12.86 10.85 21.67
C PHE A 53 -12.08 9.55 21.78
N ASN A 54 -12.21 8.88 22.92
CA ASN A 54 -11.51 7.64 23.19
C ASN A 54 -12.46 6.45 23.10
N LEU A 55 -11.96 5.35 22.54
CA LEU A 55 -12.61 4.05 22.55
C LEU A 55 -11.72 3.08 23.32
N ASP A 56 -12.25 2.47 24.36
CA ASP A 56 -11.53 1.48 25.16
C ASP A 56 -11.67 0.09 24.53
N ALA A 57 -10.61 -0.70 24.62
CA ALA A 57 -10.57 -2.07 24.12
C ALA A 57 -9.51 -2.88 24.88
N GLU A 58 -9.78 -4.17 25.05
CA GLU A 58 -8.84 -5.13 25.66
C GLU A 58 -7.77 -5.58 24.67
N GLU A 59 -8.11 -5.61 23.38
CA GLU A 59 -7.22 -6.00 22.29
C GLU A 59 -7.38 -5.04 21.11
N ILE A 60 -6.27 -4.66 20.49
CA ILE A 60 -6.23 -3.75 19.35
C ILE A 60 -5.47 -4.41 18.21
N ILE A 61 -6.12 -4.51 17.05
CA ILE A 61 -5.55 -5.12 15.85
C ILE A 61 -5.36 -4.02 14.80
N LEU A 62 -4.10 -3.78 14.41
CA LEU A 62 -3.76 -2.78 13.40
C LEU A 62 -3.83 -3.39 12.00
N CYS A 63 -4.75 -2.88 11.18
CA CYS A 63 -4.95 -3.29 9.79
C CYS A 63 -4.84 -2.11 8.82
N GLY A 64 -4.05 -1.09 9.15
CA GLY A 64 -3.85 0.13 8.33
C GLY A 64 -2.94 -0.06 7.11
N GLY A 65 -2.47 -1.28 6.87
CA GLY A 65 -1.56 -1.61 5.75
C GLY A 65 -0.10 -1.21 6.02
N ALA A 66 0.72 -1.36 4.99
CA ALA A 66 2.17 -1.20 5.08
C ALA A 66 2.62 0.23 5.44
N ILE A 67 1.80 1.23 5.16
CA ILE A 67 2.10 2.65 5.40
C ILE A 67 1.48 3.13 6.71
N ASN A 68 0.17 2.97 6.88
CA ASN A 68 -0.53 3.58 8.01
C ASN A 68 -0.31 2.82 9.32
N SER A 69 -0.07 1.50 9.30
CA SER A 69 0.18 0.76 10.54
C SER A 69 1.48 1.20 11.24
N PRO A 70 2.65 1.30 10.55
CA PRO A 70 3.85 1.85 11.17
C PRO A 70 3.72 3.33 11.52
N GLN A 71 3.02 4.14 10.71
CA GLN A 71 2.73 5.53 11.04
C GLN A 71 1.96 5.61 12.37
N LEU A 72 0.89 4.84 12.53
CA LEU A 72 0.07 4.82 13.73
C LEU A 72 0.87 4.35 14.95
N LEU A 73 1.74 3.35 14.80
CA LEU A 73 2.64 2.91 15.87
C LEU A 73 3.56 4.04 16.33
N MET A 74 4.22 4.73 15.39
CA MET A 74 5.12 5.83 15.70
C MET A 74 4.37 7.00 16.36
N LEU A 75 3.22 7.40 15.86
CA LEU A 75 2.36 8.43 16.48
C LEU A 75 1.86 8.03 17.89
N SER A 76 1.89 6.75 18.20
CA SER A 76 1.50 6.18 19.51
C SER A 76 2.70 5.97 20.45
N GLY A 77 3.90 6.43 20.08
CA GLY A 77 5.09 6.31 20.90
C GLY A 77 5.85 4.97 20.75
N ILE A 78 5.55 4.19 19.71
CA ILE A 78 6.23 2.92 19.43
C ILE A 78 7.03 3.05 18.13
N GLY A 79 8.34 3.12 18.21
CA GLY A 79 9.21 3.31 17.05
C GLY A 79 10.64 3.64 17.44
N PRO A 80 11.46 4.12 16.48
CA PRO A 80 12.83 4.53 16.77
C PRO A 80 12.86 5.72 17.75
N GLU A 81 13.45 5.52 18.93
CA GLU A 81 13.42 6.48 20.04
C GLU A 81 13.82 7.90 19.63
N GLN A 82 14.95 8.05 18.90
CA GLN A 82 15.44 9.37 18.54
C GLN A 82 14.47 10.09 17.58
N ALA A 83 13.94 9.39 16.60
CA ALA A 83 12.98 9.97 15.64
C ALA A 83 11.67 10.42 16.32
N LEU A 84 11.23 9.72 17.36
CA LEU A 84 10.04 10.11 18.13
C LEU A 84 10.32 11.32 19.01
N LYS A 85 11.49 11.36 19.67
CA LYS A 85 11.93 12.51 20.47
C LYS A 85 12.06 13.79 19.66
N ASP A 86 12.57 13.70 18.43
CA ASP A 86 12.74 14.85 17.53
C ASP A 86 11.39 15.48 17.12
N LEU A 87 10.29 14.75 17.31
CA LEU A 87 8.90 15.18 17.03
C LEU A 87 8.06 15.42 18.30
N ASP A 88 8.69 15.47 19.48
CA ASP A 88 8.03 15.62 20.78
C ASP A 88 6.95 14.55 21.04
N ILE A 89 7.17 13.32 20.56
CA ILE A 89 6.29 12.18 20.82
C ILE A 89 6.83 11.39 22.01
N ASP A 90 6.00 11.23 23.04
CA ASP A 90 6.32 10.45 24.22
C ASP A 90 6.62 8.98 23.88
N LEU A 91 7.77 8.49 24.32
CA LEU A 91 8.21 7.13 24.05
C LEU A 91 7.49 6.12 24.96
N VAL A 92 6.74 5.22 24.38
CA VAL A 92 6.17 4.03 25.04
C VAL A 92 7.14 2.85 24.93
N LYS A 93 7.68 2.63 23.72
CA LYS A 93 8.61 1.54 23.45
C LYS A 93 9.56 1.87 22.30
N ASP A 94 10.86 1.76 22.58
CA ASP A 94 11.86 1.80 21.50
C ASP A 94 11.79 0.51 20.67
N LEU A 95 11.39 0.66 19.41
CA LEU A 95 11.35 -0.39 18.40
C LEU A 95 11.94 0.14 17.10
N PRO A 96 13.26 0.05 16.89
CA PRO A 96 13.94 0.65 15.74
C PRO A 96 13.56 0.03 14.39
N GLY A 97 12.90 -1.13 14.38
CA GLY A 97 12.38 -1.77 13.15
C GLY A 97 11.08 -1.19 12.62
N VAL A 98 10.35 -0.39 13.42
CA VAL A 98 9.11 0.26 12.96
C VAL A 98 9.46 1.30 11.90
N GLY A 99 8.76 1.23 10.78
CA GLY A 99 9.03 2.05 9.60
C GLY A 99 10.15 1.53 8.69
N LYS A 100 10.90 0.49 9.07
CA LYS A 100 11.96 -0.08 8.25
C LYS A 100 11.45 -1.18 7.31
N ASN A 101 12.31 -1.56 6.34
CA ASN A 101 12.03 -2.61 5.36
C ASN A 101 10.79 -2.35 4.49
N LEU A 102 10.51 -1.09 4.17
CA LEU A 102 9.49 -0.77 3.17
C LEU A 102 9.89 -1.41 1.84
N ARG A 103 9.02 -2.25 1.30
CA ARG A 103 9.20 -2.88 0.00
C ARG A 103 7.95 -2.72 -0.83
N ASP A 104 8.15 -2.39 -2.09
CA ASP A 104 7.09 -2.31 -3.08
C ASP A 104 7.63 -2.85 -4.41
N HIS A 105 6.80 -2.91 -5.42
CA HIS A 105 7.09 -3.50 -6.71
C HIS A 105 7.53 -2.42 -7.72
N PRO A 106 8.84 -2.15 -7.90
CA PRO A 106 9.27 -1.30 -8.99
C PRO A 106 8.76 -1.88 -10.30
N SER A 107 8.15 -1.03 -11.12
CA SER A 107 7.50 -1.43 -12.36
C SER A 107 7.96 -0.56 -13.52
N ALA A 108 8.06 -1.16 -14.70
CA ALA A 108 8.27 -0.50 -15.97
C ALA A 108 7.10 -0.80 -16.91
N PHE A 109 6.78 0.15 -17.79
CA PHE A 109 5.76 0.00 -18.80
C PHE A 109 6.39 0.00 -20.19
N LEU A 110 6.01 -1.00 -20.98
CA LEU A 110 6.34 -1.08 -22.40
C LEU A 110 5.05 -0.84 -23.16
N LEU A 111 4.93 0.33 -23.78
CA LEU A 111 3.69 0.77 -24.42
C LEU A 111 3.92 0.99 -25.90
N PHE A 112 2.95 0.55 -26.69
CA PHE A 112 2.90 0.71 -28.12
C PHE A 112 1.58 1.39 -28.51
N GLU A 113 1.64 2.33 -29.42
CA GLU A 113 0.44 2.93 -30.01
C GLU A 113 -0.39 1.84 -30.69
N SER A 114 -1.67 1.76 -30.36
CA SER A 114 -2.59 0.77 -30.91
C SER A 114 -3.21 1.29 -32.20
N CYS A 115 -3.21 0.45 -33.24
CA CYS A 115 -3.94 0.71 -34.48
C CYS A 115 -5.44 0.32 -34.38
N MET A 116 -5.90 -0.12 -33.21
CA MET A 116 -7.29 -0.54 -33.02
C MET A 116 -8.17 0.68 -32.72
N ASP A 117 -9.06 0.99 -33.65
CA ASP A 117 -10.01 2.10 -33.54
C ASP A 117 -11.15 1.82 -32.53
N GLN A 118 -11.39 0.56 -32.22
CA GLN A 118 -12.44 0.14 -31.30
C GLN A 118 -11.89 -0.76 -30.20
N VAL A 119 -11.98 -0.28 -29.01
CA VAL A 119 -11.87 -1.06 -27.78
C VAL A 119 -13.29 -1.24 -27.28
N GLY A 120 -13.68 -2.46 -26.94
CA GLY A 120 -15.03 -2.73 -26.44
C GLY A 120 -15.42 -1.78 -25.29
N ASP A 121 -16.70 -1.60 -25.07
CA ASP A 121 -17.30 -0.62 -24.15
C ASP A 121 -16.82 -0.73 -22.67
N ASP A 122 -16.12 -1.79 -22.30
CA ASP A 122 -15.53 -1.99 -20.96
C ASP A 122 -14.19 -2.74 -21.06
N PRO A 123 -13.11 -2.07 -21.49
CA PRO A 123 -11.79 -2.68 -21.56
C PRO A 123 -11.25 -2.92 -20.15
N LYS A 124 -11.34 -4.16 -19.70
CA LYS A 124 -10.78 -4.55 -18.40
C LYS A 124 -9.26 -4.47 -18.43
N ALA A 125 -8.71 -3.53 -17.71
CA ALA A 125 -7.30 -3.15 -17.75
C ALA A 125 -6.34 -4.32 -17.46
N GLN A 126 -6.71 -5.27 -16.60
CA GLN A 126 -5.90 -6.43 -16.25
C GLN A 126 -6.78 -7.66 -16.02
N GLN A 127 -6.70 -8.65 -16.91
CA GLN A 127 -7.42 -9.90 -16.74
C GLN A 127 -6.51 -11.11 -16.47
N VAL A 128 -5.27 -11.02 -16.93
CA VAL A 128 -4.26 -12.06 -16.79
C VAL A 128 -2.93 -11.48 -16.36
N GLY A 129 -2.10 -12.30 -15.73
CA GLY A 129 -0.73 -11.95 -15.38
C GLY A 129 0.13 -13.20 -15.41
N MET A 130 1.36 -13.04 -15.83
CA MET A 130 2.37 -14.08 -15.83
C MET A 130 3.39 -13.81 -14.73
N ARG A 131 3.73 -14.83 -13.95
CA ARG A 131 4.89 -14.80 -13.06
C ARG A 131 5.99 -15.68 -13.64
N PHE A 132 7.20 -15.16 -13.61
CA PHE A 132 8.37 -15.86 -14.13
C PHE A 132 9.60 -15.58 -13.28
N THR A 133 10.63 -16.38 -13.48
CA THR A 133 11.93 -16.21 -12.84
C THR A 133 12.88 -15.60 -13.85
N THR A 134 13.51 -14.50 -13.48
CA THR A 134 14.51 -13.85 -14.33
C THR A 134 15.69 -14.79 -14.61
N PRO A 135 16.24 -14.83 -15.82
CA PRO A 135 17.42 -15.63 -16.11
C PRO A 135 18.55 -15.35 -15.10
N GLY A 136 19.13 -16.44 -14.55
CA GLY A 136 20.20 -16.35 -13.56
C GLY A 136 19.77 -15.87 -12.17
N SER A 137 18.48 -15.81 -11.88
CA SER A 137 17.96 -15.54 -10.53
C SER A 137 17.70 -16.82 -9.77
N ASP A 138 18.16 -16.89 -8.51
CA ASP A 138 17.83 -17.98 -7.58
C ASP A 138 16.46 -17.77 -6.90
N ILE A 139 15.82 -16.64 -7.12
CA ILE A 139 14.54 -16.28 -6.52
C ILE A 139 13.41 -16.66 -7.46
N ARG A 140 12.73 -17.77 -7.16
CA ARG A 140 11.63 -18.27 -7.99
C ARG A 140 10.48 -17.27 -8.06
N ASN A 141 9.96 -17.04 -9.30
CA ASN A 141 8.83 -16.16 -9.57
C ASN A 141 9.05 -14.75 -9.00
N ASP A 142 10.21 -14.18 -9.27
CA ASP A 142 10.63 -12.87 -8.80
C ASP A 142 10.07 -11.72 -9.65
N MET A 143 9.56 -12.03 -10.86
CA MET A 143 8.97 -11.06 -11.78
C MET A 143 7.52 -11.36 -12.07
N GLN A 144 6.78 -10.29 -12.40
CA GLN A 144 5.43 -10.38 -12.94
C GLN A 144 5.32 -9.53 -14.21
N MET A 145 4.66 -10.07 -15.21
CA MET A 145 4.27 -9.34 -16.42
C MET A 145 2.75 -9.41 -16.56
N SER A 146 2.13 -8.30 -16.87
CA SER A 146 0.70 -8.21 -17.12
C SER A 146 0.45 -7.38 -18.38
N PRO A 147 -0.39 -7.83 -19.31
CA PRO A 147 -0.82 -6.98 -20.41
C PRO A 147 -1.61 -5.81 -19.84
N ILE A 148 -1.42 -4.65 -20.42
CA ILE A 148 -2.17 -3.45 -20.11
C ILE A 148 -2.70 -2.83 -21.37
N PHE A 149 -3.87 -2.22 -21.21
CA PHE A 149 -4.50 -1.43 -22.23
C PHE A 149 -4.86 -0.07 -21.63
N MET A 150 -4.46 0.99 -22.31
CA MET A 150 -4.72 2.37 -21.85
C MET A 150 -5.50 3.10 -22.93
N THR A 151 -6.67 3.59 -22.56
CA THR A 151 -7.50 4.46 -23.40
C THR A 151 -7.35 5.91 -22.95
N SER A 152 -7.86 6.85 -23.74
CA SER A 152 -7.98 8.26 -23.36
C SER A 152 -8.71 8.47 -22.03
N GLU A 153 -9.66 7.59 -21.68
CA GLU A 153 -10.47 7.68 -20.47
C GLU A 153 -9.86 6.92 -19.27
N HIS A 154 -9.01 5.92 -19.53
CA HIS A 154 -8.48 5.00 -18.50
C HIS A 154 -6.96 4.96 -18.51
N ARG A 155 -6.32 6.11 -18.27
CA ARG A 155 -4.86 6.22 -18.15
C ARG A 155 -4.49 7.07 -16.92
N PRO A 156 -3.37 6.78 -16.27
CA PRO A 156 -2.84 7.66 -15.25
C PRO A 156 -2.33 8.98 -15.84
N ASP A 157 -2.70 10.12 -15.28
CA ASP A 157 -2.21 11.44 -15.69
C ASP A 157 -0.68 11.60 -15.58
N THR A 158 -0.06 10.72 -14.80
CA THR A 158 1.39 10.71 -14.56
C THR A 158 2.19 10.12 -15.73
N ILE A 159 1.55 9.46 -16.70
CA ILE A 159 2.22 8.88 -17.87
C ILE A 159 2.01 9.85 -19.06
N PRO A 160 3.08 10.45 -19.63
CA PRO A 160 2.98 11.43 -20.69
C PRO A 160 2.67 10.77 -22.04
N LEU A 161 1.43 10.36 -22.22
CA LEU A 161 0.91 9.76 -23.45
C LEU A 161 -0.01 10.75 -24.17
N ASP A 162 -0.12 10.60 -25.49
CA ASP A 162 -1.05 11.38 -26.32
C ASP A 162 -2.50 11.07 -25.89
N PRO A 163 -3.31 12.06 -25.48
CA PRO A 163 -4.67 11.85 -25.02
C PRO A 163 -5.62 11.27 -26.07
N ASP A 164 -5.35 11.49 -27.33
CA ASP A 164 -6.23 11.09 -28.42
C ASP A 164 -5.91 9.67 -28.95
N LYS A 165 -4.97 8.96 -28.32
CA LYS A 165 -4.51 7.65 -28.77
C LYS A 165 -4.73 6.57 -27.74
N ASN A 166 -4.92 5.36 -28.24
CA ASN A 166 -4.97 4.14 -27.43
C ASN A 166 -3.59 3.47 -27.43
N TYR A 167 -3.24 2.89 -26.27
CA TYR A 167 -1.97 2.18 -26.10
C TYR A 167 -2.19 0.78 -25.59
N LEU A 168 -1.41 -0.15 -26.15
CA LEU A 168 -1.35 -1.55 -25.75
C LEU A 168 0.07 -1.88 -25.31
N GLY A 169 0.23 -2.69 -24.29
CA GLY A 169 1.56 -3.05 -23.85
C GLY A 169 1.60 -3.98 -22.66
N PHE A 170 2.69 -3.89 -21.94
CA PHE A 170 2.95 -4.70 -20.75
C PHE A 170 3.42 -3.84 -19.60
N SER A 171 2.95 -4.18 -18.40
CA SER A 171 3.57 -3.80 -17.14
C SER A 171 4.47 -4.94 -16.69
N VAL A 172 5.74 -4.64 -16.45
CA VAL A 172 6.72 -5.58 -15.90
C VAL A 172 7.10 -5.11 -14.51
N ALA A 173 6.95 -5.96 -13.51
CA ALA A 173 7.14 -5.61 -12.11
C ALA A 173 8.03 -6.61 -11.38
N LEU A 174 9.00 -6.10 -10.62
CA LEU A 174 9.82 -6.89 -9.71
C LEU A 174 9.04 -7.20 -8.43
N GLN A 175 8.64 -8.47 -8.26
CA GLN A 175 7.79 -8.90 -7.14
C GLN A 175 8.54 -9.18 -5.85
N LYS A 176 9.83 -9.50 -5.94
CA LYS A 176 10.65 -9.86 -4.80
C LYS A 176 11.92 -9.02 -4.78
N ALA A 177 11.74 -7.73 -4.51
CA ALA A 177 12.85 -6.79 -4.39
C ALA A 177 13.76 -7.14 -3.20
N LEU A 178 15.07 -7.03 -3.39
CA LEU A 178 16.09 -7.05 -2.35
C LEU A 178 16.31 -5.65 -1.77
N SER A 179 16.16 -4.64 -2.60
CA SER A 179 16.10 -3.24 -2.17
C SER A 179 15.02 -3.05 -1.13
N ASN A 180 15.31 -2.23 -0.15
CA ASN A 180 14.34 -1.87 0.88
C ASN A 180 14.48 -0.39 1.23
N GLY A 181 13.37 0.17 1.64
CA GLY A 181 13.26 1.55 2.05
C GLY A 181 12.76 1.70 3.47
N GLU A 182 12.24 2.86 3.76
CA GLU A 182 11.75 3.20 5.09
C GLU A 182 10.59 4.19 5.05
N ILE A 183 9.86 4.24 6.15
CA ILE A 183 8.78 5.18 6.43
C ILE A 183 9.21 5.99 7.65
N THR A 184 9.14 7.31 7.56
CA THR A 184 9.42 8.21 8.66
C THR A 184 8.28 9.22 8.85
N LEU A 185 8.00 9.60 10.08
CA LEU A 185 7.08 10.70 10.35
C LEU A 185 7.69 12.02 9.90
N LYS A 186 6.88 12.95 9.46
CA LYS A 186 7.25 14.35 9.22
C LYS A 186 6.94 15.22 10.42
N SER A 187 5.88 14.91 11.14
CA SER A 187 5.41 15.61 12.32
C SER A 187 4.61 14.69 13.24
N SER A 188 4.18 15.20 14.37
CA SER A 188 3.25 14.53 15.28
C SER A 188 1.77 14.68 14.87
N ASP A 189 1.48 15.38 13.78
CA ASP A 189 0.12 15.49 13.24
C ASP A 189 -0.27 14.19 12.52
N PRO A 190 -1.29 13.46 13.00
CA PRO A 190 -1.72 12.20 12.40
C PRO A 190 -2.37 12.36 11.02
N THR A 191 -2.73 13.57 10.61
CA THR A 191 -3.31 13.86 9.28
C THR A 191 -2.24 14.09 8.23
N GLU A 192 -0.99 14.34 8.63
CA GLU A 192 0.12 14.51 7.71
C GLU A 192 0.66 13.15 7.23
N HIS A 193 0.76 12.98 5.91
CA HIS A 193 1.33 11.76 5.34
C HIS A 193 2.81 11.59 5.71
N PRO A 194 3.25 10.39 6.07
CA PRO A 194 4.65 10.12 6.36
C PRO A 194 5.50 10.26 5.10
N THR A 195 6.80 10.41 5.28
CA THR A 195 7.76 10.33 4.18
C THR A 195 8.02 8.87 3.83
N LEU A 196 7.94 8.55 2.54
CA LEU A 196 8.17 7.21 2.01
C LEU A 196 9.46 7.21 1.19
N PHE A 197 10.47 6.50 1.65
CA PHE A 197 11.72 6.27 0.93
C PHE A 197 11.69 4.84 0.40
N TYR A 198 11.40 4.68 -0.87
CA TYR A 198 11.28 3.34 -1.48
C TYR A 198 12.62 2.69 -1.80
N ASN A 199 13.64 3.49 -2.13
CA ASN A 199 14.97 3.03 -2.58
C ASN A 199 14.88 1.97 -3.69
N TYR A 200 13.98 2.19 -4.67
CA TYR A 200 13.79 1.28 -5.79
C TYR A 200 15.10 1.04 -6.56
N LEU A 201 15.39 -0.23 -6.83
CA LEU A 201 16.54 -0.67 -7.63
C LEU A 201 17.91 -0.26 -7.04
N ASP A 202 17.99 0.08 -5.77
CA ASP A 202 19.24 0.39 -5.06
C ASP A 202 20.16 -0.84 -5.00
N HIS A 203 19.57 -2.03 -4.82
CA HIS A 203 20.34 -3.27 -4.87
C HIS A 203 20.68 -3.65 -6.31
N PRO A 204 21.99 -3.88 -6.66
CA PRO A 204 22.41 -4.15 -8.04
C PRO A 204 21.69 -5.32 -8.71
N GLU A 205 21.34 -6.35 -7.94
CA GLU A 205 20.61 -7.51 -8.45
C GLU A 205 19.18 -7.16 -8.86
N ASP A 206 18.52 -6.23 -8.18
CA ASP A 206 17.18 -5.76 -8.56
C ASP A 206 17.24 -5.04 -9.91
N LEU A 207 18.24 -4.18 -10.10
CA LEU A 207 18.46 -3.49 -11.37
C LEU A 207 18.79 -4.48 -12.50
N ARG A 208 19.64 -5.50 -12.22
CA ARG A 208 19.94 -6.55 -13.21
C ARG A 208 18.67 -7.28 -13.63
N ARG A 209 17.88 -7.76 -12.66
CA ARG A 209 16.63 -8.48 -12.92
C ARG A 209 15.60 -7.66 -13.71
N MET A 210 15.48 -6.38 -13.41
CA MET A 210 14.60 -5.48 -14.18
C MET A 210 15.07 -5.25 -15.61
N ARG A 211 16.38 -5.30 -15.87
CA ARG A 211 16.93 -5.16 -17.23
C ARG A 211 16.79 -6.42 -18.07
N GLU A 212 16.82 -7.59 -17.42
CA GLU A 212 16.72 -8.90 -18.09
C GLU A 212 15.24 -9.31 -18.34
N ALA A 213 14.30 -8.65 -17.70
CA ALA A 213 12.88 -8.92 -17.83
C ALA A 213 12.24 -8.22 -19.03
#